data_462c1b41068f21fa2281c9a2d9748c9d
#
_entry.id   462c1b41068f21fa2281c9a2d9748c9d
#
_cell.length_a   1.000
_cell.length_b   1.000
_cell.length_c   1.000
_cell.angle_alpha   90.00
_cell.angle_beta   90.00
_cell.angle_gamma   90.00
#
_symmetry.space_group_name_H-M   'P 1'
#
loop_
_entity.id
_entity.type
_entity.pdbx_description
1 polymer ?
#
loop_
_entity_poly.entity_id
_entity_poly.type
_entity_poly.pdbx_seq_one_letter_code
_entity_poly.pdbx_strand_id
1 'polypeptide(L)'
;MAKNGGLSLFSKKEKRFIFEGRHSASDKLVNGEVSAFTEEEARKKLAKRGIRPLQITRVKTSSKRKITQEDITVFTRQLSTMIKAGLPLMQAFEIVARGHGNPSMTEMLMEIRGEVEQGSSLSRAFSNHPKYFDRFYCNLVAAGETGGVLESLLDKLAIYKEKTQAIRKKVKTALTYPVSVIAVAIGLVFVMMIFVLPAFKEVYANMGAELPALTQTVMDMSDFFVSYGWMVLIALGFAIYGFLKLKARSIKIQRRMDAILLRMPIFGDIVRKGTIARWGRTTATLIAAGVPLVDVLDSTAGAAGNLIYEEATWEIRTRVIQGLSMTSGMRATELFPNMMLQMSSIGEESGSLDDMLNKAAEFYEDEVDNAVGRLSAMMEPIIIVILGLVIGTLLVAMYLPLFNLGNVVA
;
A
#
# COMPACT_ATOMS: atom_id res chain seq x y z
N MET A 1 -3.00 51.90 19.82
CA MET A 1 -2.15 51.47 20.95
C MET A 1 -2.63 50.10 21.42
N ALA A 2 -1.71 49.26 21.77
CA ALA A 2 -1.75 47.92 22.36
C ALA A 2 -1.66 46.75 21.33
N LYS A 3 -0.40 46.33 21.11
CA LYS A 3 0.02 45.04 20.58
C LYS A 3 -0.33 43.95 21.58
N ASN A 4 -1.12 42.98 21.20
CA ASN A 4 -1.19 41.71 21.91
C ASN A 4 -0.47 40.64 21.09
N GLY A 5 0.76 40.32 21.51
CA GLY A 5 1.54 39.19 21.06
C GLY A 5 0.94 37.90 21.61
N GLY A 6 0.31 37.13 20.73
CA GLY A 6 -0.11 35.76 21.02
C GLY A 6 1.11 34.83 21.06
N LEU A 7 1.58 34.48 22.27
CA LEU A 7 2.50 33.38 22.49
C LEU A 7 1.81 32.08 22.03
N SER A 8 2.33 31.45 20.99
CA SER A 8 2.00 30.08 20.62
C SER A 8 2.52 29.14 21.72
N LEU A 9 1.63 28.74 22.61
CA LEU A 9 1.87 27.68 23.59
C LEU A 9 2.09 26.38 22.83
N PHE A 10 3.34 26.02 22.64
CA PHE A 10 3.72 24.63 22.31
C PHE A 10 3.25 23.74 23.46
N SER A 11 2.14 23.05 23.29
CA SER A 11 1.66 22.04 24.21
C SER A 11 2.73 20.94 24.31
N LYS A 12 3.59 21.01 25.33
CA LYS A 12 4.50 19.90 25.67
C LYS A 12 3.64 18.70 26.03
N LYS A 13 3.68 17.64 25.23
CA LYS A 13 3.03 16.37 25.55
C LYS A 13 3.66 15.75 26.78
N GLU A 14 2.84 15.36 27.77
CA GLU A 14 3.28 14.57 28.92
C GLU A 14 3.91 13.25 28.44
N LYS A 15 5.01 12.87 29.09
CA LYS A 15 5.76 11.63 28.85
C LYS A 15 5.34 10.61 29.90
N ARG A 16 5.22 9.33 29.52
CA ARG A 16 4.95 8.23 30.45
C ARG A 16 6.27 7.72 31.03
N PHE A 17 6.27 7.49 32.35
CA PHE A 17 7.37 6.94 33.10
C PHE A 17 6.85 5.70 33.84
N ILE A 18 7.55 4.57 33.71
CA ILE A 18 7.36 3.40 34.55
C ILE A 18 8.22 3.59 35.78
N PHE A 19 7.64 3.35 36.93
CA PHE A 19 8.37 3.42 38.19
C PHE A 19 8.27 2.10 38.95
N GLU A 20 9.33 1.79 39.65
CA GLU A 20 9.40 0.79 40.67
C GLU A 20 9.80 1.48 41.97
N GLY A 21 9.02 1.31 43.03
CA GLY A 21 9.21 2.06 44.25
C GLY A 21 8.62 1.34 45.48
N ARG A 22 8.87 1.88 46.64
CA ARG A 22 8.28 1.41 47.91
C ARG A 22 7.29 2.42 48.46
N HIS A 23 6.18 1.92 48.99
CA HIS A 23 5.20 2.74 49.68
C HIS A 23 5.73 3.17 51.06
N SER A 24 5.79 4.47 51.33
CA SER A 24 6.43 5.01 52.55
C SER A 24 5.82 4.51 53.87
N ALA A 25 4.54 4.13 53.88
CA ALA A 25 3.86 3.69 55.10
C ALA A 25 3.85 2.15 55.28
N SER A 26 4.00 1.32 54.21
CA SER A 26 3.86 -0.13 54.28
C SER A 26 5.10 -0.88 53.81
N ASP A 27 6.14 -0.20 53.37
CA ASP A 27 7.39 -0.72 52.76
C ASP A 27 7.17 -1.76 51.63
N LYS A 28 5.94 -1.87 51.12
CA LYS A 28 5.61 -2.78 50.00
C LYS A 28 6.14 -2.24 48.68
N LEU A 29 6.70 -3.12 47.87
CA LEU A 29 7.07 -2.83 46.48
C LEU A 29 5.81 -2.52 45.66
N VAL A 30 5.82 -1.38 44.96
CA VAL A 30 4.74 -0.91 44.11
C VAL A 30 5.32 -0.56 42.75
N ASN A 31 4.76 -1.12 41.69
CA ASN A 31 5.11 -0.85 40.32
C ASN A 31 3.93 -0.15 39.63
N GLY A 32 4.20 0.80 38.76
CA GLY A 32 3.13 1.50 38.04
C GLY A 32 3.63 2.48 37.01
N GLU A 33 2.68 3.21 36.40
CA GLU A 33 2.97 4.26 35.44
C GLU A 33 2.56 5.63 36.00
N VAL A 34 3.34 6.65 35.65
CA VAL A 34 3.06 8.05 35.96
C VAL A 34 3.31 8.93 34.74
N SER A 35 2.39 9.84 34.42
CA SER A 35 2.53 10.82 33.34
C SER A 35 3.09 12.12 33.91
N ALA A 36 4.19 12.61 33.30
CA ALA A 36 4.84 13.86 33.66
C ALA A 36 5.62 14.45 32.48
N PHE A 37 5.93 15.74 32.51
CA PHE A 37 6.75 16.36 31.46
C PHE A 37 8.24 16.04 31.61
N THR A 38 8.69 15.84 32.84
CA THR A 38 10.09 15.54 33.21
C THR A 38 10.15 14.43 34.25
N GLU A 39 11.29 13.77 34.38
CA GLU A 39 11.53 12.76 35.41
C GLU A 39 11.41 13.35 36.83
N GLU A 40 11.86 14.58 37.00
CA GLU A 40 11.74 15.27 38.29
C GLU A 40 10.28 15.53 38.71
N GLU A 41 9.44 15.87 37.73
CA GLU A 41 8.00 16.01 37.97
C GLU A 41 7.35 14.66 38.29
N ALA A 42 7.76 13.59 37.61
CA ALA A 42 7.33 12.22 37.92
C ALA A 42 7.69 11.83 39.34
N ARG A 43 8.92 12.13 39.80
CA ARG A 43 9.37 11.94 41.18
C ARG A 43 8.53 12.70 42.16
N LYS A 44 8.23 13.99 41.90
CA LYS A 44 7.36 14.82 42.74
C LYS A 44 5.93 14.30 42.82
N LYS A 45 5.36 13.83 41.69
CA LYS A 45 4.02 13.22 41.66
C LYS A 45 3.97 11.91 42.47
N LEU A 46 5.02 11.09 42.40
CA LEU A 46 5.14 9.83 43.17
C LEU A 46 5.33 10.11 44.66
N ALA A 47 6.17 11.06 45.02
CA ALA A 47 6.37 11.49 46.43
C ALA A 47 5.06 11.99 47.06
N LYS A 48 4.22 12.76 46.35
CA LYS A 48 2.89 13.16 46.81
C LYS A 48 1.94 11.98 47.03
N ARG A 49 2.15 10.84 46.36
CA ARG A 49 1.39 9.60 46.55
C ARG A 49 1.98 8.67 47.62
N GLY A 50 2.99 9.17 48.37
CA GLY A 50 3.66 8.36 49.38
C GLY A 50 4.52 7.22 48.83
N ILE A 51 4.98 7.31 47.60
CA ILE A 51 5.82 6.27 46.98
C ILE A 51 7.24 6.85 46.83
N ARG A 52 8.21 6.12 47.40
CA ARG A 52 9.64 6.36 47.17
C ARG A 52 10.09 5.58 45.94
N PRO A 53 10.36 6.23 44.79
CA PRO A 53 10.79 5.55 43.59
C PRO A 53 12.24 5.05 43.78
N LEU A 54 12.46 3.78 43.52
CA LEU A 54 13.76 3.12 43.44
C LEU A 54 14.34 3.28 42.01
N GLN A 55 13.48 3.06 41.05
CA GLN A 55 13.84 3.24 39.62
C GLN A 55 12.72 3.94 38.90
N ILE A 56 13.07 4.92 38.08
CA ILE A 56 12.14 5.57 37.12
C ILE A 56 12.76 5.44 35.75
N THR A 57 12.05 4.76 34.86
CA THR A 57 12.49 4.59 33.49
C THR A 57 11.50 5.30 32.57
N ARG A 58 11.99 6.21 31.74
CA ARG A 58 11.15 6.83 30.71
C ARG A 58 10.73 5.75 29.71
N VAL A 59 9.41 5.55 29.58
CA VAL A 59 8.88 4.76 28.49
C VAL A 59 9.27 5.48 27.20
N LYS A 60 10.25 4.95 26.47
CA LYS A 60 10.49 5.40 25.11
C LYS A 60 9.17 5.14 24.35
N THR A 61 8.43 6.22 24.06
CA THR A 61 7.29 6.09 23.14
C THR A 61 7.86 5.43 21.90
N SER A 62 7.48 4.19 21.68
CA SER A 62 7.87 3.43 20.49
C SER A 62 7.56 4.35 19.31
N SER A 63 8.53 4.59 18.46
CA SER A 63 8.41 5.43 17.28
C SER A 63 7.11 5.04 16.57
N LYS A 64 6.20 6.03 16.34
CA LYS A 64 4.92 5.78 15.66
C LYS A 64 5.19 5.10 14.33
N ARG A 65 5.03 3.78 14.30
CA ARG A 65 5.25 2.98 13.11
C ARG A 65 4.00 3.04 12.27
N LYS A 66 4.15 3.28 10.96
CA LYS A 66 3.01 3.34 10.04
C LYS A 66 2.30 1.97 10.03
N ILE A 67 0.99 1.97 10.25
CA ILE A 67 0.15 0.78 10.11
C ILE A 67 0.07 0.41 8.63
N THR A 68 0.35 -0.83 8.31
CA THR A 68 0.34 -1.39 6.95
C THR A 68 -0.92 -2.23 6.70
N GLN A 69 -1.19 -2.56 5.45
CA GLN A 69 -2.27 -3.53 5.12
C GLN A 69 -1.94 -4.94 5.61
N GLU A 70 -0.66 -5.27 5.76
CA GLU A 70 -0.20 -6.53 6.33
C GLU A 70 -0.57 -6.62 7.82
N ASP A 71 -0.39 -5.52 8.57
CA ASP A 71 -0.81 -5.44 9.97
C ASP A 71 -2.32 -5.72 10.12
N ILE A 72 -3.15 -5.15 9.23
CA ILE A 72 -4.60 -5.38 9.22
C ILE A 72 -4.93 -6.85 8.87
N THR A 73 -4.24 -7.42 7.90
CA THR A 73 -4.46 -8.82 7.47
C THR A 73 -4.12 -9.78 8.62
N VAL A 74 -2.97 -9.60 9.26
CA VAL A 74 -2.53 -10.43 10.41
C VAL A 74 -3.51 -10.29 11.59
N PHE A 75 -3.91 -9.06 11.91
CA PHE A 75 -4.92 -8.78 12.93
C PHE A 75 -6.23 -9.53 12.64
N THR A 76 -6.76 -9.40 11.41
CA THR A 76 -8.02 -10.02 11.03
C THR A 76 -7.96 -11.54 11.13
N ARG A 77 -6.86 -12.16 10.68
CA ARG A 77 -6.65 -13.61 10.80
C ARG A 77 -6.56 -14.05 12.24
N GLN A 78 -5.79 -13.37 13.07
CA GLN A 78 -5.64 -13.70 14.48
C GLN A 78 -6.99 -13.57 15.23
N LEU A 79 -7.72 -12.47 14.99
CA LEU A 79 -9.04 -12.27 15.60
C LEU A 79 -10.01 -13.39 15.17
N SER A 80 -10.11 -13.68 13.87
CA SER A 80 -10.93 -14.78 13.34
C SER A 80 -10.57 -16.12 13.98
N THR A 81 -9.30 -16.44 14.08
CA THR A 81 -8.84 -17.72 14.69
C THR A 81 -9.23 -17.82 16.15
N MET A 82 -9.12 -16.74 16.93
CA MET A 82 -9.48 -16.74 18.34
C MET A 82 -10.99 -16.85 18.57
N ILE A 83 -11.78 -16.15 17.76
CA ILE A 83 -13.25 -16.26 17.81
C ILE A 83 -13.68 -17.69 17.43
N LYS A 84 -13.06 -18.27 16.40
CA LYS A 84 -13.29 -19.66 15.97
C LYS A 84 -12.92 -20.70 17.06
N ALA A 85 -11.92 -20.37 17.90
CA ALA A 85 -11.56 -21.16 19.06
C ALA A 85 -12.51 -20.97 20.26
N GLY A 86 -13.59 -20.18 20.12
CA GLY A 86 -14.61 -19.95 21.16
C GLY A 86 -14.23 -18.88 22.18
N LEU A 87 -13.18 -18.08 21.96
CA LEU A 87 -12.86 -16.98 22.87
C LEU A 87 -13.90 -15.85 22.72
N PRO A 88 -14.34 -15.26 23.85
CA PRO A 88 -15.20 -14.06 23.82
C PRO A 88 -14.53 -12.93 23.03
N LEU A 89 -15.32 -12.22 22.22
CA LEU A 89 -14.83 -11.17 21.29
C LEU A 89 -13.88 -10.18 21.96
N MET A 90 -14.26 -9.64 23.11
CA MET A 90 -13.46 -8.62 23.82
C MET A 90 -12.13 -9.17 24.33
N GLN A 91 -12.11 -10.41 24.78
CA GLN A 91 -10.88 -11.08 25.21
C GLN A 91 -9.96 -11.39 24.03
N ALA A 92 -10.51 -11.92 22.93
CA ALA A 92 -9.78 -12.17 21.70
C ALA A 92 -9.17 -10.87 21.17
N PHE A 93 -9.94 -9.77 21.15
CA PHE A 93 -9.50 -8.46 20.69
C PHE A 93 -8.33 -7.93 21.53
N GLU A 94 -8.40 -8.04 22.86
CA GLU A 94 -7.32 -7.61 23.77
C GLU A 94 -6.03 -8.41 23.56
N ILE A 95 -6.13 -9.74 23.44
CA ILE A 95 -4.97 -10.60 23.22
C ILE A 95 -4.27 -10.23 21.91
N VAL A 96 -5.04 -10.10 20.83
CA VAL A 96 -4.49 -9.75 19.50
C VAL A 96 -3.89 -8.34 19.52
N ALA A 97 -4.56 -7.37 20.14
CA ALA A 97 -4.08 -6.00 20.21
C ALA A 97 -2.75 -5.89 20.98
N ARG A 98 -2.63 -6.57 22.13
CA ARG A 98 -1.41 -6.58 22.96
C ARG A 98 -0.28 -7.38 22.32
N GLY A 99 -0.61 -8.45 21.58
CA GLY A 99 0.37 -9.31 20.90
C GLY A 99 0.91 -8.73 19.60
N HIS A 100 0.35 -7.62 19.10
CA HIS A 100 0.73 -7.06 17.82
C HIS A 100 2.09 -6.34 17.87
N GLY A 101 2.97 -6.65 16.89
CA GLY A 101 4.34 -6.09 16.84
C GLY A 101 4.44 -4.61 16.43
N ASN A 102 3.32 -3.97 16.06
CA ASN A 102 3.24 -2.55 15.68
C ASN A 102 2.51 -1.75 16.76
N PRO A 103 3.22 -0.89 17.52
CA PRO A 103 2.60 -0.13 18.62
C PRO A 103 1.47 0.81 18.20
N SER A 104 1.55 1.38 16.98
CA SER A 104 0.47 2.22 16.46
C SER A 104 -0.79 1.40 16.15
N MET A 105 -0.63 0.13 15.75
CA MET A 105 -1.74 -0.80 15.57
C MET A 105 -2.35 -1.16 16.92
N THR A 106 -1.53 -1.47 17.92
CA THR A 106 -1.99 -1.73 19.30
C THR A 106 -2.79 -0.55 19.85
N GLU A 107 -2.28 0.70 19.69
CA GLU A 107 -2.99 1.92 20.14
C GLU A 107 -4.37 2.02 19.49
N MET A 108 -4.46 1.88 18.17
CA MET A 108 -5.72 1.92 17.42
C MET A 108 -6.68 0.80 17.83
N LEU A 109 -6.19 -0.43 17.97
CA LEU A 109 -7.03 -1.57 18.36
C LEU A 109 -7.58 -1.43 19.79
N MET A 110 -6.79 -0.89 20.71
CA MET A 110 -7.24 -0.61 22.08
C MET A 110 -8.28 0.53 22.13
N GLU A 111 -8.19 1.50 21.22
CA GLU A 111 -9.21 2.54 21.06
C GLU A 111 -10.53 1.93 20.56
N ILE A 112 -10.49 1.12 19.50
CA ILE A 112 -11.66 0.39 18.97
C ILE A 112 -12.29 -0.50 20.07
N ARG A 113 -11.47 -1.24 20.82
CA ARG A 113 -11.95 -2.04 21.96
C ARG A 113 -12.71 -1.18 22.95
N GLY A 114 -12.15 -0.02 23.34
CA GLY A 114 -12.79 0.90 24.28
C GLY A 114 -14.13 1.43 23.80
N GLU A 115 -14.30 1.69 22.50
CA GLU A 115 -15.58 2.09 21.91
C GLU A 115 -16.62 0.96 21.99
N VAL A 116 -16.19 -0.29 21.73
CA VAL A 116 -17.09 -1.47 21.82
C VAL A 116 -17.49 -1.74 23.27
N GLU A 117 -16.56 -1.60 24.23
CA GLU A 117 -16.86 -1.71 25.67
C GLU A 117 -17.89 -0.67 26.14
N GLN A 118 -17.93 0.51 25.50
CA GLN A 118 -18.91 1.57 25.74
C GLN A 118 -20.26 1.33 25.04
N GLY A 119 -20.44 0.20 24.34
CA GLY A 119 -21.69 -0.20 23.71
C GLY A 119 -21.81 0.15 22.22
N SER A 120 -20.76 0.62 21.58
CA SER A 120 -20.74 0.76 20.12
C SER A 120 -20.67 -0.61 19.44
N SER A 121 -21.30 -0.77 18.27
CA SER A 121 -21.08 -1.97 17.45
C SER A 121 -19.63 -2.02 16.96
N LEU A 122 -19.09 -3.23 16.77
CA LEU A 122 -17.72 -3.44 16.26
C LEU A 122 -17.57 -2.82 14.86
N SER A 123 -18.57 -2.98 14.00
CA SER A 123 -18.60 -2.39 12.66
C SER A 123 -18.53 -0.86 12.70
N ARG A 124 -19.22 -0.22 13.65
CA ARG A 124 -19.15 1.23 13.84
C ARG A 124 -17.78 1.68 14.35
N ALA A 125 -17.23 0.98 15.32
CA ALA A 125 -15.89 1.27 15.83
C ALA A 125 -14.82 1.16 14.74
N PHE A 126 -14.89 0.15 13.85
CA PHE A 126 -14.00 0.07 12.68
C PHE A 126 -14.23 1.23 11.69
N SER A 127 -15.47 1.67 11.49
CA SER A 127 -15.79 2.75 10.54
C SER A 127 -15.20 4.12 10.95
N ASN A 128 -14.85 4.31 12.22
CA ASN A 128 -14.15 5.50 12.71
C ASN A 128 -12.68 5.56 12.22
N HIS A 129 -12.16 4.44 11.68
CA HIS A 129 -10.81 4.35 11.12
C HIS A 129 -10.81 4.01 9.60
N PRO A 130 -11.43 4.85 8.72
CA PRO A 130 -11.68 4.54 7.30
C PRO A 130 -10.41 4.39 6.46
N LYS A 131 -9.28 4.85 6.97
CA LYS A 131 -7.97 4.67 6.34
C LYS A 131 -7.50 3.21 6.33
N TYR A 132 -7.95 2.42 7.30
CA TYR A 132 -7.49 1.05 7.56
C TYR A 132 -8.59 0.02 7.29
N PHE A 133 -9.83 0.36 7.62
CA PHE A 133 -11.01 -0.47 7.46
C PHE A 133 -11.95 0.17 6.43
N ASP A 134 -12.00 -0.41 5.24
CA ASP A 134 -12.85 0.04 4.15
C ASP A 134 -14.33 -0.33 4.38
N ARG A 135 -15.22 0.20 3.53
CA ARG A 135 -16.67 -0.08 3.63
C ARG A 135 -16.98 -1.57 3.56
N PHE A 136 -16.27 -2.32 2.71
CA PHE A 136 -16.42 -3.76 2.61
C PHE A 136 -16.16 -4.45 3.96
N TYR A 137 -15.05 -4.08 4.63
CA TYR A 137 -14.69 -4.60 5.95
C TYR A 137 -15.79 -4.33 6.97
N CYS A 138 -16.22 -3.08 7.06
CA CYS A 138 -17.24 -2.65 8.03
C CYS A 138 -18.61 -3.30 7.77
N ASN A 139 -19.03 -3.40 6.50
CA ASN A 139 -20.33 -4.00 6.15
C ASN A 139 -20.35 -5.52 6.41
N LEU A 140 -19.25 -6.22 6.16
CA LEU A 140 -19.15 -7.65 6.46
C LEU A 140 -19.19 -7.91 7.98
N VAL A 141 -18.51 -7.07 8.77
CA VAL A 141 -18.58 -7.13 10.23
C VAL A 141 -19.99 -6.81 10.72
N ALA A 142 -20.65 -5.77 10.16
CA ALA A 142 -22.04 -5.42 10.52
C ALA A 142 -23.01 -6.56 10.25
N ALA A 143 -22.90 -7.22 9.08
CA ALA A 143 -23.70 -8.40 8.77
C ALA A 143 -23.48 -9.53 9.77
N GLY A 144 -22.21 -9.76 10.18
CA GLY A 144 -21.86 -10.76 11.18
C GLY A 144 -22.41 -10.46 12.57
N GLU A 145 -22.37 -9.20 12.98
CA GLU A 145 -22.93 -8.77 14.27
C GLU A 145 -24.48 -8.93 14.29
N THR A 146 -25.13 -8.46 13.22
CA THR A 146 -26.61 -8.50 13.13
C THR A 146 -27.13 -9.94 13.00
N GLY A 147 -26.44 -10.76 12.21
CA GLY A 147 -26.83 -12.16 11.97
C GLY A 147 -26.35 -13.14 13.04
N GLY A 148 -25.53 -12.72 14.01
CA GLY A 148 -24.94 -13.62 15.01
C GLY A 148 -23.92 -14.61 14.44
N VAL A 149 -23.41 -14.36 13.24
CA VAL A 149 -22.47 -15.25 12.49
C VAL A 149 -21.09 -14.60 12.31
N LEU A 150 -20.70 -13.78 13.28
CA LEU A 150 -19.46 -13.01 13.24
C LEU A 150 -18.22 -13.88 13.02
N GLU A 151 -18.19 -15.08 13.60
CA GLU A 151 -17.10 -16.07 13.42
C GLU A 151 -16.89 -16.40 11.94
N SER A 152 -17.95 -16.84 11.26
CA SER A 152 -17.88 -17.24 9.85
C SER A 152 -17.48 -16.07 8.94
N LEU A 153 -18.01 -14.86 9.21
CA LEU A 153 -17.74 -13.69 8.40
C LEU A 153 -16.35 -13.11 8.63
N LEU A 154 -15.83 -13.17 9.85
CA LEU A 154 -14.43 -12.83 10.13
C LEU A 154 -13.47 -13.80 9.44
N ASP A 155 -13.78 -15.08 9.32
CA ASP A 155 -12.96 -16.05 8.59
C ASP A 155 -12.96 -15.75 7.08
N LYS A 156 -14.12 -15.49 6.49
CA LYS A 156 -14.24 -15.04 5.09
C LYS A 156 -13.46 -13.76 4.85
N LEU A 157 -13.52 -12.80 5.78
CA LEU A 157 -12.80 -11.52 5.70
C LEU A 157 -11.28 -11.72 5.79
N ALA A 158 -10.82 -12.63 6.68
CA ALA A 158 -9.41 -12.98 6.80
C ALA A 158 -8.89 -13.60 5.50
N ILE A 159 -9.60 -14.57 4.93
CA ILE A 159 -9.27 -15.21 3.66
C ILE A 159 -9.20 -14.17 2.53
N TYR A 160 -10.17 -13.25 2.47
CA TYR A 160 -10.19 -12.17 1.47
C TYR A 160 -8.95 -11.27 1.60
N LYS A 161 -8.62 -10.81 2.81
CA LYS A 161 -7.45 -9.95 3.05
C LYS A 161 -6.15 -10.69 2.73
N GLU A 162 -6.02 -11.95 3.07
CA GLU A 162 -4.85 -12.78 2.75
C GLU A 162 -4.67 -12.96 1.24
N LYS A 163 -5.74 -13.32 0.50
CA LYS A 163 -5.69 -13.46 -0.96
C LYS A 163 -5.32 -12.14 -1.63
N THR A 164 -5.95 -11.04 -1.23
CA THR A 164 -5.63 -9.71 -1.75
C THR A 164 -4.17 -9.32 -1.47
N GLN A 165 -3.68 -9.63 -0.27
CA GLN A 165 -2.30 -9.39 0.12
C GLN A 165 -1.33 -10.27 -0.68
N ALA A 166 -1.65 -11.54 -0.89
CA ALA A 166 -0.85 -12.47 -1.67
C ALA A 166 -0.65 -11.99 -3.12
N ILE A 167 -1.72 -11.54 -3.79
CA ILE A 167 -1.65 -10.96 -5.13
C ILE A 167 -0.73 -9.73 -5.14
N ARG A 168 -0.90 -8.79 -4.20
CA ARG A 168 -0.03 -7.61 -4.10
C ARG A 168 1.43 -7.97 -3.88
N LYS A 169 1.70 -8.96 -3.03
CA LYS A 169 3.06 -9.46 -2.75
C LYS A 169 3.68 -10.09 -3.98
N LYS A 170 2.92 -10.92 -4.73
CA LYS A 170 3.39 -11.54 -5.97
C LYS A 170 3.78 -10.49 -7.01
N VAL A 171 2.91 -9.49 -7.27
CA VAL A 171 3.21 -8.38 -8.19
C VAL A 171 4.46 -7.61 -7.75
N LYS A 172 4.57 -7.28 -6.46
CA LYS A 172 5.74 -6.59 -5.92
C LYS A 172 7.03 -7.40 -6.10
N THR A 173 6.99 -8.70 -5.78
CA THR A 173 8.15 -9.60 -5.91
C THR A 173 8.57 -9.73 -7.37
N ALA A 174 7.62 -9.90 -8.29
CA ALA A 174 7.88 -9.97 -9.72
C ALA A 174 8.58 -8.73 -10.28
N LEU A 175 8.24 -7.53 -9.75
CA LEU A 175 8.85 -6.28 -10.15
C LEU A 175 10.20 -5.99 -9.44
N THR A 176 10.53 -6.71 -8.38
CA THR A 176 11.76 -6.43 -7.60
C THR A 176 13.00 -6.68 -8.44
N TYR A 177 13.08 -7.81 -9.17
CA TYR A 177 14.23 -8.13 -10.04
C TYR A 177 14.42 -7.09 -11.16
N PRO A 178 13.42 -6.77 -11.99
CA PRO A 178 13.53 -5.73 -13.02
C PRO A 178 13.98 -4.37 -12.47
N VAL A 179 13.39 -3.92 -11.37
CA VAL A 179 13.74 -2.64 -10.75
C VAL A 179 15.17 -2.65 -10.23
N SER A 180 15.62 -3.74 -9.63
CA SER A 180 17.00 -3.86 -9.13
C SER A 180 18.03 -3.82 -10.27
N VAL A 181 17.77 -4.55 -11.37
CA VAL A 181 18.68 -4.56 -12.52
C VAL A 181 18.74 -3.19 -13.18
N ILE A 182 17.61 -2.54 -13.41
CA ILE A 182 17.56 -1.18 -13.96
C ILE A 182 18.26 -0.19 -13.03
N ALA A 183 18.10 -0.29 -11.72
CA ALA A 183 18.77 0.59 -10.76
C ALA A 183 20.31 0.44 -10.82
N VAL A 184 20.81 -0.80 -10.88
CA VAL A 184 22.26 -1.07 -11.05
C VAL A 184 22.75 -0.53 -12.39
N ALA A 185 22.00 -0.73 -13.46
CA ALA A 185 22.34 -0.26 -14.79
C ALA A 185 22.44 1.27 -14.86
N ILE A 186 21.43 1.96 -14.32
CA ILE A 186 21.45 3.42 -14.22
C ILE A 186 22.66 3.87 -13.39
N GLY A 187 22.95 3.20 -12.27
CA GLY A 187 24.15 3.48 -11.47
C GLY A 187 25.45 3.33 -12.27
N LEU A 188 25.56 2.27 -13.07
CA LEU A 188 26.72 2.04 -13.94
C LEU A 188 26.86 3.16 -15.00
N VAL A 189 25.76 3.52 -15.66
CA VAL A 189 25.74 4.62 -16.64
C VAL A 189 26.18 5.95 -15.98
N PHE A 190 25.69 6.23 -14.77
CA PHE A 190 26.13 7.41 -14.02
C PHE A 190 27.65 7.39 -13.72
N VAL A 191 28.18 6.26 -13.28
CA VAL A 191 29.63 6.12 -13.04
C VAL A 191 30.41 6.34 -14.32
N MET A 192 29.98 5.76 -15.44
CA MET A 192 30.61 5.96 -16.74
C MET A 192 30.59 7.43 -17.17
N MET A 193 29.45 8.11 -17.03
CA MET A 193 29.29 9.51 -17.44
C MET A 193 30.06 10.48 -16.54
N ILE A 194 30.14 10.23 -15.23
CA ILE A 194 30.76 11.19 -14.30
C ILE A 194 32.29 11.00 -14.19
N PHE A 195 32.77 9.76 -14.27
CA PHE A 195 34.19 9.46 -14.02
C PHE A 195 34.93 9.04 -15.27
N VAL A 196 34.36 8.18 -16.09
CA VAL A 196 35.11 7.55 -17.20
C VAL A 196 35.13 8.47 -18.42
N LEU A 197 34.01 9.00 -18.85
CA LEU A 197 33.96 9.88 -20.03
C LEU A 197 34.79 11.16 -19.89
N PRO A 198 34.75 11.89 -18.75
CA PRO A 198 35.61 13.07 -18.60
C PRO A 198 37.12 12.75 -18.69
N ALA A 199 37.57 11.61 -18.11
CA ALA A 199 38.95 11.18 -18.20
C ALA A 199 39.41 10.94 -19.66
N PHE A 200 38.52 10.34 -20.47
CA PHE A 200 38.78 10.20 -21.92
C PHE A 200 38.83 11.56 -22.63
N LYS A 201 37.91 12.49 -22.29
CA LYS A 201 37.91 13.85 -22.86
C LYS A 201 39.23 14.58 -22.68
N GLU A 202 39.85 14.49 -21.50
CA GLU A 202 41.16 15.07 -21.20
C GLU A 202 42.26 14.43 -22.06
N VAL A 203 42.25 13.13 -22.23
CA VAL A 203 43.24 12.40 -23.05
C VAL A 203 43.16 12.85 -24.51
N TYR A 204 41.94 12.96 -25.09
CA TYR A 204 41.78 13.39 -26.48
C TYR A 204 42.07 14.86 -26.69
N ALA A 205 41.72 15.75 -25.75
CA ALA A 205 42.06 17.15 -25.81
C ALA A 205 43.60 17.37 -25.90
N ASN A 206 44.34 16.57 -25.16
CA ASN A 206 45.80 16.61 -25.14
C ASN A 206 46.45 16.07 -26.45
N MET A 207 45.72 15.25 -27.21
CA MET A 207 46.21 14.71 -28.50
C MET A 207 45.87 15.59 -29.71
N GLY A 208 45.09 16.67 -29.52
CA GLY A 208 44.70 17.60 -30.60
C GLY A 208 43.80 16.97 -31.67
N ALA A 209 43.17 15.84 -31.40
CA ALA A 209 42.30 15.11 -32.33
C ALA A 209 40.83 15.55 -32.19
N GLU A 210 40.14 15.74 -33.33
CA GLU A 210 38.71 15.99 -33.33
C GLU A 210 37.92 14.74 -32.93
N LEU A 211 36.93 14.92 -32.08
CA LEU A 211 36.10 13.83 -31.60
C LEU A 211 35.04 13.44 -32.64
N PRO A 212 34.80 12.15 -32.87
CA PRO A 212 33.69 11.69 -33.69
C PRO A 212 32.33 12.20 -33.15
N ALA A 213 31.37 12.48 -34.03
CA ALA A 213 30.08 13.06 -33.68
C ALA A 213 29.32 12.29 -32.58
N LEU A 214 29.37 10.94 -32.60
CA LEU A 214 28.76 10.09 -31.58
C LEU A 214 29.39 10.32 -30.21
N THR A 215 30.74 10.34 -30.16
CA THR A 215 31.51 10.57 -28.92
C THR A 215 31.24 11.97 -28.37
N GLN A 216 31.19 12.98 -29.24
CA GLN A 216 30.88 14.36 -28.87
C GLN A 216 29.47 14.45 -28.25
N THR A 217 28.47 13.83 -28.88
CA THR A 217 27.08 13.80 -28.32
C THR A 217 27.02 13.17 -26.94
N VAL A 218 27.72 12.05 -26.74
CA VAL A 218 27.74 11.35 -25.44
C VAL A 218 28.52 12.18 -24.40
N MET A 219 29.57 12.89 -24.78
CA MET A 219 30.31 13.81 -23.91
C MET A 219 29.49 15.02 -23.51
N ASP A 220 28.77 15.64 -24.45
CA ASP A 220 27.85 16.75 -24.15
C ASP A 220 26.73 16.31 -23.16
N MET A 221 26.21 15.10 -23.34
CA MET A 221 25.29 14.51 -22.36
C MET A 221 25.96 14.31 -20.99
N SER A 222 27.23 13.84 -20.95
CA SER A 222 27.97 13.68 -19.72
C SER A 222 28.17 15.02 -19.00
N ASP A 223 28.60 16.06 -19.72
CA ASP A 223 28.78 17.41 -19.17
C ASP A 223 27.48 17.99 -18.61
N PHE A 224 26.35 17.72 -19.30
CA PHE A 224 25.03 18.09 -18.80
C PHE A 224 24.68 17.36 -17.50
N PHE A 225 24.92 16.05 -17.41
CA PHE A 225 24.65 15.29 -16.20
C PHE A 225 25.58 15.66 -15.04
N VAL A 226 26.84 15.94 -15.28
CA VAL A 226 27.79 16.41 -14.28
C VAL A 226 27.37 17.78 -13.74
N SER A 227 27.00 18.71 -14.64
CA SER A 227 26.66 20.11 -14.28
C SER A 227 25.26 20.23 -13.65
N TYR A 228 24.26 19.53 -14.21
CA TYR A 228 22.84 19.74 -13.89
C TYR A 228 22.16 18.48 -13.32
N GLY A 229 22.82 17.31 -13.23
CA GLY A 229 22.21 16.05 -12.81
C GLY A 229 21.56 16.12 -11.45
N TRP A 230 22.15 16.81 -10.49
CA TRP A 230 21.56 17.04 -9.18
C TRP A 230 20.26 17.86 -9.24
N MET A 231 20.19 18.86 -10.13
CA MET A 231 18.97 19.65 -10.36
C MET A 231 17.86 18.80 -10.99
N VAL A 232 18.23 17.92 -11.95
CA VAL A 232 17.29 16.99 -12.58
C VAL A 232 16.72 16.02 -11.54
N LEU A 233 17.53 15.48 -10.63
CA LEU A 233 17.06 14.60 -9.56
C LEU A 233 16.12 15.33 -8.60
N ILE A 234 16.42 16.56 -8.22
CA ILE A 234 15.54 17.37 -7.36
C ILE A 234 14.24 17.70 -8.10
N ALA A 235 14.31 18.14 -9.35
CA ALA A 235 13.14 18.44 -10.17
C ALA A 235 12.24 17.21 -10.35
N LEU A 236 12.83 16.03 -10.60
CA LEU A 236 12.12 14.76 -10.69
C LEU A 236 11.45 14.41 -9.35
N GLY A 237 12.13 14.58 -8.23
CA GLY A 237 11.57 14.38 -6.89
C GLY A 237 10.36 15.29 -6.62
N PHE A 238 10.47 16.57 -6.97
CA PHE A 238 9.35 17.53 -6.85
C PHE A 238 8.20 17.19 -7.81
N ALA A 239 8.51 16.76 -9.04
CA ALA A 239 7.52 16.34 -10.03
C ALA A 239 6.75 15.11 -9.53
N ILE A 240 7.45 14.08 -9.02
CA ILE A 240 6.83 12.89 -8.44
C ILE A 240 5.99 13.25 -7.22
N TYR A 241 6.50 14.07 -6.30
CA TYR A 241 5.76 14.52 -5.12
C TYR A 241 4.51 15.32 -5.50
N GLY A 242 4.64 16.28 -6.41
CA GLY A 242 3.53 17.08 -6.94
C GLY A 242 2.48 16.21 -7.62
N PHE A 243 2.92 15.25 -8.43
CA PHE A 243 2.05 14.31 -9.12
C PHE A 243 1.26 13.42 -8.15
N LEU A 244 1.92 12.85 -7.13
CA LEU A 244 1.26 12.05 -6.09
C LEU A 244 0.25 12.86 -5.30
N LYS A 245 0.57 14.12 -4.99
CA LYS A 245 -0.34 15.04 -4.29
C LYS A 245 -1.54 15.45 -5.16
N LEU A 246 -1.32 15.71 -6.44
CA LEU A 246 -2.36 16.00 -7.42
C LEU A 246 -3.30 14.79 -7.64
N LYS A 247 -2.74 13.59 -7.75
CA LYS A 247 -3.51 12.34 -7.81
C LYS A 247 -4.43 12.19 -6.59
N ALA A 248 -3.89 12.42 -5.39
CA ALA A 248 -4.67 12.30 -4.15
C ALA A 248 -5.79 13.36 -4.01
N ARG A 249 -5.70 14.50 -4.73
CA ARG A 249 -6.62 15.63 -4.58
C ARG A 249 -7.66 15.73 -5.69
N SER A 250 -7.43 15.13 -6.85
CA SER A 250 -8.29 15.29 -8.03
C SER A 250 -8.80 13.95 -8.58
N ILE A 251 -10.09 13.70 -8.41
CA ILE A 251 -10.79 12.52 -8.96
C ILE A 251 -10.62 12.44 -10.49
N LYS A 252 -10.62 13.59 -11.21
CA LYS A 252 -10.43 13.62 -12.66
C LYS A 252 -9.05 13.08 -13.08
N ILE A 253 -8.00 13.41 -12.33
CA ILE A 253 -6.63 12.91 -12.59
C ILE A 253 -6.57 11.42 -12.27
N GLN A 254 -7.13 11.00 -11.14
CA GLN A 254 -7.19 9.59 -10.77
C GLN A 254 -7.91 8.75 -11.83
N ARG A 255 -9.08 9.21 -12.32
CA ARG A 255 -9.84 8.55 -13.38
C ARG A 255 -9.03 8.40 -14.68
N ARG A 256 -8.34 9.48 -15.11
CA ARG A 256 -7.48 9.44 -16.32
C ARG A 256 -6.34 8.45 -16.15
N MET A 257 -5.71 8.42 -14.98
CA MET A 257 -4.64 7.48 -14.69
C MET A 257 -5.13 6.04 -14.70
N ASP A 258 -6.25 5.77 -14.04
CA ASP A 258 -6.84 4.44 -14.01
C ASP A 258 -7.24 3.98 -15.42
N ALA A 259 -7.74 4.88 -16.26
CA ALA A 259 -8.02 4.59 -17.69
C ALA A 259 -6.73 4.29 -18.49
N ILE A 260 -5.66 5.05 -18.26
CA ILE A 260 -4.36 4.81 -18.91
C ILE A 260 -3.78 3.47 -18.45
N LEU A 261 -3.83 3.18 -17.15
CA LEU A 261 -3.34 1.92 -16.59
C LEU A 261 -4.03 0.70 -17.23
N LEU A 262 -5.35 0.76 -17.44
CA LEU A 262 -6.11 -0.31 -18.09
C LEU A 262 -5.76 -0.49 -19.59
N ARG A 263 -5.22 0.56 -20.25
CA ARG A 263 -4.82 0.54 -21.67
C ARG A 263 -3.35 0.23 -21.89
N MET A 264 -2.53 0.23 -20.82
CA MET A 264 -1.10 -0.07 -20.95
C MET A 264 -0.88 -1.52 -21.41
N PRO A 265 -0.01 -1.76 -22.41
CA PRO A 265 0.34 -3.11 -22.79
C PRO A 265 0.93 -3.87 -21.60
N ILE A 266 0.62 -5.16 -21.45
CA ILE A 266 1.07 -6.07 -20.38
C ILE A 266 0.49 -5.71 -19.01
N PHE A 267 0.70 -4.47 -18.51
CA PHE A 267 0.20 -4.03 -17.20
C PHE A 267 -1.32 -3.90 -17.15
N GLY A 268 -1.95 -3.47 -18.25
CA GLY A 268 -3.40 -3.31 -18.32
C GLY A 268 -4.15 -4.62 -18.13
N ASP A 269 -3.62 -5.75 -18.65
CA ASP A 269 -4.19 -7.06 -18.45
C ASP A 269 -4.18 -7.50 -16.99
N ILE A 270 -3.06 -7.28 -16.27
CA ILE A 270 -2.91 -7.57 -14.84
C ILE A 270 -3.87 -6.72 -14.02
N VAL A 271 -3.94 -5.41 -14.30
CA VAL A 271 -4.83 -4.49 -13.56
C VAL A 271 -6.29 -4.84 -13.79
N ARG A 272 -6.68 -5.13 -15.04
CA ARG A 272 -8.05 -5.53 -15.40
C ARG A 272 -8.46 -6.82 -14.69
N LYS A 273 -7.68 -7.88 -14.83
CA LYS A 273 -7.96 -9.19 -14.21
C LYS A 273 -7.97 -9.08 -12.68
N GLY A 274 -7.01 -8.35 -12.09
CA GLY A 274 -6.97 -8.14 -10.65
C GLY A 274 -8.12 -7.30 -10.11
N THR A 275 -8.66 -6.37 -10.90
CA THR A 275 -9.85 -5.59 -10.54
C THR A 275 -11.10 -6.46 -10.59
N ILE A 276 -11.25 -7.27 -11.65
CA ILE A 276 -12.37 -8.20 -11.82
C ILE A 276 -12.37 -9.29 -10.74
N ALA A 277 -11.19 -9.85 -10.42
CA ALA A 277 -11.05 -10.83 -9.35
C ALA A 277 -11.50 -10.26 -8.00
N ARG A 278 -11.03 -9.05 -7.66
CA ARG A 278 -11.45 -8.35 -6.42
C ARG A 278 -12.94 -8.05 -6.42
N TRP A 279 -13.45 -7.50 -7.53
CA TRP A 279 -14.87 -7.19 -7.67
C TRP A 279 -15.72 -8.44 -7.45
N GLY A 280 -15.43 -9.54 -8.15
CA GLY A 280 -16.13 -10.81 -8.02
C GLY A 280 -16.05 -11.41 -6.62
N ARG A 281 -14.84 -11.43 -6.03
CA ARG A 281 -14.62 -11.95 -4.67
C ARG A 281 -15.38 -11.14 -3.62
N THR A 282 -15.35 -9.80 -3.73
CA THR A 282 -16.05 -8.91 -2.81
C THR A 282 -17.57 -9.13 -2.89
N THR A 283 -18.10 -9.15 -4.13
CA THR A 283 -19.54 -9.38 -4.39
C THR A 283 -19.97 -10.74 -3.87
N ALA A 284 -19.27 -11.81 -4.23
CA ALA A 284 -19.56 -13.16 -3.76
C ALA A 284 -19.56 -13.26 -2.23
N THR A 285 -18.56 -12.69 -1.58
CA THR A 285 -18.43 -12.77 -0.11
C THR A 285 -19.58 -12.07 0.59
N LEU A 286 -20.01 -10.90 0.13
CA LEU A 286 -21.12 -10.15 0.71
C LEU A 286 -22.47 -10.81 0.45
N ILE A 287 -22.70 -11.36 -0.75
CA ILE A 287 -23.92 -12.13 -1.05
C ILE A 287 -24.01 -13.36 -0.15
N ALA A 288 -22.90 -14.13 -0.03
CA ALA A 288 -22.82 -15.28 0.85
C ALA A 288 -22.97 -14.93 2.34
N ALA A 289 -22.84 -13.66 2.70
CA ALA A 289 -23.11 -13.12 4.04
C ALA A 289 -24.57 -12.67 4.22
N GLY A 290 -25.42 -12.80 3.18
CA GLY A 290 -26.82 -12.41 3.21
C GLY A 290 -27.06 -10.89 3.07
N VAL A 291 -26.05 -10.13 2.64
CA VAL A 291 -26.19 -8.69 2.40
C VAL A 291 -27.07 -8.45 1.17
N PRO A 292 -28.06 -7.54 1.21
CA PRO A 292 -28.90 -7.22 0.05
C PRO A 292 -28.05 -6.77 -1.15
N LEU A 293 -28.39 -7.22 -2.37
CA LEU A 293 -27.60 -7.01 -3.58
C LEU A 293 -27.26 -5.52 -3.85
N VAL A 294 -28.17 -4.61 -3.54
CA VAL A 294 -27.96 -3.17 -3.71
C VAL A 294 -26.85 -2.66 -2.80
N ASP A 295 -26.79 -3.13 -1.55
CA ASP A 295 -25.78 -2.77 -0.57
C ASP A 295 -24.44 -3.47 -0.86
N VAL A 296 -24.51 -4.69 -1.42
CA VAL A 296 -23.32 -5.41 -1.95
C VAL A 296 -22.66 -4.57 -3.03
N LEU A 297 -23.41 -4.07 -4.01
CA LEU A 297 -22.88 -3.26 -5.11
C LEU A 297 -22.32 -1.92 -4.61
N ASP A 298 -22.95 -1.29 -3.60
CA ASP A 298 -22.42 -0.09 -2.95
C ASP A 298 -21.02 -0.33 -2.34
N SER A 299 -20.86 -1.44 -1.62
CA SER A 299 -19.60 -1.83 -0.98
C SER A 299 -18.54 -2.25 -2.00
N THR A 300 -18.95 -2.98 -3.04
CA THR A 300 -18.06 -3.50 -4.08
C THR A 300 -17.50 -2.38 -4.95
N ALA A 301 -18.27 -1.34 -5.23
CA ALA A 301 -17.81 -0.16 -5.97
C ALA A 301 -16.55 0.42 -5.34
N GLY A 302 -16.56 0.71 -4.04
CA GLY A 302 -15.39 1.24 -3.33
C GLY A 302 -14.22 0.24 -3.20
N ALA A 303 -14.50 -1.07 -3.20
CA ALA A 303 -13.49 -2.12 -3.08
C ALA A 303 -12.80 -2.49 -4.42
N ALA A 304 -13.38 -2.13 -5.57
CA ALA A 304 -12.87 -2.48 -6.90
C ALA A 304 -11.42 -1.97 -7.12
N GLY A 305 -11.07 -0.83 -6.54
CA GLY A 305 -9.71 -0.28 -6.56
C GLY A 305 -9.29 0.30 -7.90
N ASN A 306 -10.25 0.60 -8.78
CA ASN A 306 -10.12 1.31 -10.04
C ASN A 306 -11.39 2.12 -10.27
N LEU A 307 -11.28 3.42 -10.50
CA LEU A 307 -12.42 4.33 -10.64
C LEU A 307 -13.34 4.01 -11.82
N ILE A 308 -12.82 3.43 -12.90
CA ILE A 308 -13.65 3.03 -14.05
C ILE A 308 -14.62 1.91 -13.65
N TYR A 309 -14.12 0.92 -12.89
CA TYR A 309 -14.95 -0.17 -12.38
C TYR A 309 -15.86 0.26 -11.22
N GLU A 310 -15.43 1.25 -10.44
CA GLU A 310 -16.26 1.87 -9.41
C GLU A 310 -17.47 2.56 -10.02
N GLU A 311 -17.25 3.43 -11.03
CA GLU A 311 -18.32 4.10 -11.79
C GLU A 311 -19.27 3.10 -12.46
N ALA A 312 -18.73 2.05 -13.09
CA ALA A 312 -19.50 0.97 -13.69
C ALA A 312 -20.35 0.22 -12.66
N THR A 313 -19.80 -0.02 -11.47
CA THR A 313 -20.55 -0.70 -10.40
C THR A 313 -21.73 0.17 -9.90
N TRP A 314 -21.55 1.49 -9.82
CA TRP A 314 -22.66 2.42 -9.53
C TRP A 314 -23.72 2.40 -10.61
N GLU A 315 -23.35 2.26 -11.89
CA GLU A 315 -24.30 2.11 -12.98
C GLU A 315 -25.07 0.79 -12.87
N ILE A 316 -24.38 -0.33 -12.60
CA ILE A 316 -25.00 -1.63 -12.37
C ILE A 316 -26.00 -1.53 -11.21
N ARG A 317 -25.59 -0.94 -10.09
CA ARG A 317 -26.45 -0.74 -8.91
C ARG A 317 -27.72 0.03 -9.27
N THR A 318 -27.59 1.11 -10.03
CA THR A 318 -28.75 1.91 -10.47
C THR A 318 -29.75 1.10 -11.28
N ARG A 319 -29.23 0.25 -12.19
CA ARG A 319 -30.08 -0.66 -13.00
C ARG A 319 -30.74 -1.75 -12.16
N VAL A 320 -30.04 -2.30 -11.17
CA VAL A 320 -30.60 -3.28 -10.22
C VAL A 320 -31.72 -2.66 -9.38
N ILE A 321 -31.58 -1.41 -8.93
CA ILE A 321 -32.65 -0.68 -8.21
C ILE A 321 -33.90 -0.51 -9.11
N GLN A 322 -33.73 -0.38 -10.43
CA GLN A 322 -34.80 -0.31 -11.42
C GLN A 322 -35.42 -1.68 -11.73
N GLY A 323 -34.98 -2.76 -11.08
CA GLY A 323 -35.50 -4.12 -11.27
C GLY A 323 -34.87 -4.89 -12.43
N LEU A 324 -33.77 -4.37 -13.05
CA LEU A 324 -33.03 -5.09 -14.06
C LEU A 324 -32.05 -6.07 -13.40
N SER A 325 -31.73 -7.16 -14.12
CA SER A 325 -30.74 -8.12 -13.63
C SER A 325 -29.33 -7.50 -13.52
N MET A 326 -28.54 -7.95 -12.54
CA MET A 326 -27.15 -7.52 -12.37
C MET A 326 -26.33 -7.82 -13.63
N THR A 327 -26.51 -9.00 -14.23
CA THR A 327 -25.84 -9.41 -15.49
C THR A 327 -26.16 -8.46 -16.64
N SER A 328 -27.42 -8.01 -16.76
CA SER A 328 -27.79 -6.99 -17.77
C SER A 328 -27.07 -5.68 -17.52
N GLY A 329 -26.98 -5.24 -16.26
CA GLY A 329 -26.22 -4.08 -15.86
C GLY A 329 -24.72 -4.22 -16.19
N MET A 330 -24.11 -5.36 -15.86
CA MET A 330 -22.71 -5.63 -16.14
C MET A 330 -22.40 -5.61 -17.65
N ARG A 331 -23.27 -6.22 -18.46
CA ARG A 331 -23.15 -6.27 -19.94
C ARG A 331 -23.16 -4.86 -20.54
N ALA A 332 -24.00 -3.98 -20.04
CA ALA A 332 -24.14 -2.62 -20.53
C ALA A 332 -22.89 -1.75 -20.30
N THR A 333 -22.06 -2.09 -19.31
CA THR A 333 -20.79 -1.37 -19.03
C THR A 333 -19.66 -1.75 -19.96
N GLU A 334 -19.75 -2.86 -20.69
CA GLU A 334 -18.71 -3.40 -21.59
C GLU A 334 -17.33 -3.65 -20.93
N LEU A 335 -17.26 -3.64 -19.59
CA LEU A 335 -16.01 -3.80 -18.85
C LEU A 335 -15.77 -5.24 -18.38
N PHE A 336 -16.83 -6.02 -18.26
CA PHE A 336 -16.76 -7.37 -17.73
C PHE A 336 -16.60 -8.42 -18.86
N PRO A 337 -15.60 -9.35 -18.73
CA PRO A 337 -15.42 -10.42 -19.70
C PRO A 337 -16.58 -11.40 -19.74
N ASN A 338 -16.73 -12.10 -20.87
CA ASN A 338 -17.82 -13.05 -21.10
C ASN A 338 -17.97 -14.09 -19.99
N MET A 339 -16.86 -14.64 -19.48
CA MET A 339 -16.93 -15.63 -18.40
C MET A 339 -17.59 -15.07 -17.14
N MET A 340 -17.25 -13.81 -16.77
CA MET A 340 -17.87 -13.16 -15.62
C MET A 340 -19.36 -12.94 -15.83
N LEU A 341 -19.75 -12.52 -17.05
CA LEU A 341 -21.15 -12.36 -17.43
C LEU A 341 -21.92 -13.67 -17.41
N GLN A 342 -21.35 -14.78 -17.93
CA GLN A 342 -21.97 -16.10 -17.93
C GLN A 342 -22.14 -16.63 -16.50
N MET A 343 -21.11 -16.55 -15.65
CA MET A 343 -21.21 -16.99 -14.25
C MET A 343 -22.25 -16.17 -13.49
N SER A 344 -22.31 -14.86 -13.73
CA SER A 344 -23.34 -13.99 -13.12
C SER A 344 -24.75 -14.39 -13.59
N SER A 345 -24.96 -14.65 -14.89
CA SER A 345 -26.26 -15.07 -15.44
C SER A 345 -26.73 -16.39 -14.83
N ILE A 346 -25.84 -17.39 -14.82
CA ILE A 346 -26.16 -18.70 -14.24
C ILE A 346 -26.47 -18.55 -12.74
N GLY A 347 -25.67 -17.74 -12.03
CA GLY A 347 -25.88 -17.49 -10.60
C GLY A 347 -27.20 -16.77 -10.29
N GLU A 348 -27.61 -15.80 -11.12
CA GLU A 348 -28.92 -15.11 -10.99
C GLU A 348 -30.09 -16.06 -11.27
N GLU A 349 -29.98 -16.91 -12.31
CA GLU A 349 -31.04 -17.86 -12.69
C GLU A 349 -31.18 -19.02 -11.69
N SER A 350 -30.08 -19.50 -11.11
CA SER A 350 -30.08 -20.62 -10.17
C SER A 350 -30.21 -20.21 -8.71
N GLY A 351 -30.13 -18.90 -8.40
CA GLY A 351 -30.11 -18.40 -7.02
C GLY A 351 -28.79 -18.68 -6.27
N SER A 352 -27.71 -19.06 -6.99
CA SER A 352 -26.38 -19.38 -6.43
C SER A 352 -25.32 -18.39 -6.91
N LEU A 353 -25.67 -17.09 -6.88
CA LEU A 353 -24.82 -16.02 -7.41
C LEU A 353 -23.49 -15.91 -6.66
N ASP A 354 -23.48 -16.16 -5.36
CA ASP A 354 -22.28 -16.19 -4.52
C ASP A 354 -21.27 -17.26 -4.97
N ASP A 355 -21.74 -18.51 -5.19
CA ASP A 355 -20.88 -19.60 -5.64
C ASP A 355 -20.33 -19.35 -7.04
N MET A 356 -21.16 -18.90 -7.98
CA MET A 356 -20.76 -18.64 -9.35
C MET A 356 -19.76 -17.49 -9.43
N LEU A 357 -19.98 -16.39 -8.72
CA LEU A 357 -19.03 -15.26 -8.66
C LEU A 357 -17.74 -15.63 -7.94
N ASN A 358 -17.84 -16.51 -6.92
CA ASN A 358 -16.64 -17.01 -6.24
C ASN A 358 -15.74 -17.80 -7.19
N LYS A 359 -16.31 -18.72 -7.98
CA LYS A 359 -15.57 -19.49 -9.00
C LYS A 359 -14.98 -18.59 -10.09
N ALA A 360 -15.75 -17.59 -10.54
CA ALA A 360 -15.23 -16.61 -11.49
C ALA A 360 -14.06 -15.82 -10.90
N ALA A 361 -14.17 -15.39 -9.63
CA ALA A 361 -13.10 -14.69 -8.96
C ALA A 361 -11.83 -15.54 -8.81
N GLU A 362 -11.96 -16.82 -8.46
CA GLU A 362 -10.83 -17.78 -8.41
C GLU A 362 -10.13 -17.91 -9.77
N PHE A 363 -10.89 -18.07 -10.84
CA PHE A 363 -10.31 -18.09 -12.18
C PHE A 363 -9.52 -16.81 -12.50
N TYR A 364 -10.06 -15.63 -12.17
CA TYR A 364 -9.35 -14.38 -12.44
C TYR A 364 -8.16 -14.15 -11.48
N GLU A 365 -8.18 -14.68 -10.25
CA GLU A 365 -7.02 -14.73 -9.36
C GLU A 365 -5.88 -15.54 -10.01
N ASP A 366 -6.17 -16.72 -10.55
CA ASP A 366 -5.21 -17.56 -11.28
C ASP A 366 -4.71 -16.89 -12.56
N GLU A 367 -5.60 -16.21 -13.28
CA GLU A 367 -5.23 -15.45 -14.47
C GLU A 367 -4.31 -14.26 -14.17
N VAL A 368 -4.46 -13.61 -12.99
CA VAL A 368 -3.50 -12.61 -12.50
C VAL A 368 -2.15 -13.25 -12.23
N ASP A 369 -2.11 -14.41 -11.57
CA ASP A 369 -0.89 -15.13 -11.28
C ASP A 369 -0.13 -15.48 -12.55
N ASN A 370 -0.84 -16.01 -13.55
CA ASN A 370 -0.29 -16.32 -14.88
C ASN A 370 0.22 -15.06 -15.61
N ALA A 371 -0.52 -13.95 -15.53
CA ALA A 371 -0.12 -12.70 -16.17
C ALA A 371 1.12 -12.09 -15.50
N VAL A 372 1.24 -12.17 -14.17
CA VAL A 372 2.44 -11.74 -13.42
C VAL A 372 3.64 -12.61 -13.77
N GLY A 373 3.45 -13.94 -13.93
CA GLY A 373 4.51 -14.85 -14.38
C GLY A 373 5.02 -14.49 -15.78
N ARG A 374 4.10 -14.26 -16.73
CA ARG A 374 4.43 -13.82 -18.10
C ARG A 374 5.16 -12.47 -18.11
N LEU A 375 4.71 -11.50 -17.29
CA LEU A 375 5.38 -10.21 -17.16
C LEU A 375 6.84 -10.39 -16.75
N SER A 376 7.10 -11.20 -15.71
CA SER A 376 8.46 -11.46 -15.23
C SER A 376 9.35 -12.06 -16.32
N ALA A 377 8.85 -13.04 -17.06
CA ALA A 377 9.58 -13.70 -18.14
C ALA A 377 9.87 -12.75 -19.34
N MET A 378 8.94 -11.84 -19.65
CA MET A 378 9.12 -10.87 -20.75
C MET A 378 10.06 -9.71 -20.37
N MET A 379 10.16 -9.37 -19.08
CA MET A 379 11.02 -8.27 -18.64
C MET A 379 12.51 -8.56 -18.85
N GLU A 380 12.94 -9.83 -18.73
CA GLU A 380 14.35 -10.19 -18.86
C GLU A 380 14.92 -9.89 -20.26
N PRO A 381 14.33 -10.38 -21.38
CA PRO A 381 14.79 -10.01 -22.72
C PRO A 381 14.76 -8.49 -22.98
N ILE A 382 13.71 -7.81 -22.51
CA ILE A 382 13.59 -6.36 -22.70
C ILE A 382 14.74 -5.62 -22.00
N ILE A 383 15.05 -6.02 -20.75
CA ILE A 383 16.13 -5.43 -19.99
C ILE A 383 17.49 -5.68 -20.67
N ILE A 384 17.74 -6.92 -21.13
CA ILE A 384 18.99 -7.26 -21.83
C ILE A 384 19.18 -6.41 -23.10
N VAL A 385 18.12 -6.25 -23.91
CA VAL A 385 18.17 -5.42 -25.13
C VAL A 385 18.44 -3.96 -24.79
N ILE A 386 17.72 -3.40 -23.81
CA ILE A 386 17.91 -1.99 -23.41
C ILE A 386 19.33 -1.77 -22.87
N LEU A 387 19.81 -2.67 -21.99
CA LEU A 387 21.16 -2.59 -21.43
C LEU A 387 22.23 -2.76 -22.50
N GLY A 388 22.06 -3.73 -23.40
CA GLY A 388 22.97 -3.96 -24.52
C GLY A 388 23.08 -2.73 -25.41
N LEU A 389 21.93 -2.09 -25.71
CA LEU A 389 21.90 -0.86 -26.51
C LEU A 389 22.61 0.31 -25.80
N VAL A 390 22.28 0.55 -24.53
CA VAL A 390 22.85 1.69 -23.76
C VAL A 390 24.36 1.49 -23.54
N ILE A 391 24.74 0.33 -22.99
CA ILE A 391 26.17 0.03 -22.71
C ILE A 391 26.95 -0.08 -24.02
N GLY A 392 26.39 -0.74 -25.04
CA GLY A 392 27.01 -0.85 -26.36
C GLY A 392 27.26 0.50 -27.00
N THR A 393 26.27 1.42 -26.95
CA THR A 393 26.47 2.79 -27.45
C THR A 393 27.56 3.54 -26.71
N LEU A 394 27.60 3.42 -25.37
CA LEU A 394 28.66 4.04 -24.56
C LEU A 394 30.04 3.48 -24.90
N LEU A 395 30.16 2.16 -25.05
CA LEU A 395 31.42 1.52 -25.43
C LEU A 395 31.86 1.95 -26.83
N VAL A 396 30.98 1.93 -27.83
CA VAL A 396 31.31 2.40 -29.19
C VAL A 396 31.73 3.86 -29.16
N ALA A 397 31.02 4.73 -28.43
CA ALA A 397 31.40 6.14 -28.29
C ALA A 397 32.79 6.34 -27.66
N MET A 398 33.21 5.46 -26.75
CA MET A 398 34.56 5.50 -26.14
C MET A 398 35.66 4.95 -27.06
N TYR A 399 35.38 3.87 -27.80
CA TYR A 399 36.40 3.22 -28.63
C TYR A 399 36.56 3.84 -30.03
N LEU A 400 35.48 4.47 -30.56
CA LEU A 400 35.49 5.06 -31.90
C LEU A 400 36.63 6.07 -32.11
N PRO A 401 36.97 6.97 -31.18
CA PRO A 401 38.11 7.86 -31.29
C PRO A 401 39.46 7.13 -31.32
N LEU A 402 39.62 6.01 -30.57
CA LEU A 402 40.86 5.22 -30.56
C LEU A 402 41.17 4.62 -31.93
N PHE A 403 40.15 4.16 -32.66
CA PHE A 403 40.29 3.66 -34.03
C PHE A 403 40.66 4.77 -35.01
N ASN A 404 40.17 6.01 -34.81
CA ASN A 404 40.50 7.15 -35.66
C ASN A 404 41.92 7.67 -35.41
N LEU A 405 42.46 7.56 -34.20
CA LEU A 405 43.88 7.91 -33.91
C LEU A 405 44.87 7.05 -34.71
N GLY A 406 44.56 5.78 -34.95
CA GLY A 406 45.38 4.91 -35.80
C GLY A 406 45.53 5.41 -37.24
N ASN A 407 44.55 6.16 -37.76
CA ASN A 407 44.53 6.74 -39.09
C ASN A 407 45.22 8.13 -39.17
N VAL A 408 45.48 8.80 -38.03
CA VAL A 408 46.14 10.12 -37.95
C VAL A 408 47.64 9.99 -37.73
N VAL A 409 48.10 8.86 -37.23
CA VAL A 409 49.52 8.57 -36.95
C VAL A 409 50.19 7.79 -38.10
N ALA A 410 49.41 7.26 -39.04
CA ALA A 410 49.86 6.64 -40.28
C ALA A 410 49.96 7.67 -41.41
#